data_d192f7d359184a29bd0668aed22063c4
#
_entry.id   d192f7d359184a29bd0668aed22063c4
#
_cell.length_a   1.000
_cell.length_b   1.000
_cell.length_c   1.000
_cell.angle_alpha   90.00
_cell.angle_beta   90.00
_cell.angle_gamma   90.00
#
_symmetry.space_group_name_H-M   'P 1'
#
loop_
_entity.id
_entity.type
_entity.pdbx_description
1 polymer ?
#
loop_
_entity_poly.entity_id
_entity_poly.type
_entity_poly.pdbx_seq_one_letter_code
_entity_poly.pdbx_strand_id
1 'polypeptide(L)'
;MKIHRQLTAAAFLFISMAIMAQVPFSKKEVKEKMKQVADWQISNPNTAHEHHDLDWTNGALYVGMVDWAKLAEEEYNDSTYYQWLYKIGRRNCWQPHQRLYHADDITVSQSFIDLYRKYKKEEILAPTLARTEWIVNHPSNGTFKLEYGDNKTLERWTWCDALFMAPPVYAKLYRETNNRKYLQFMDNEYRATYEYLFDKEENLFYRDWHYFGKKEANGKKVFWGRGNAWVLAGLAEVLQELPKGLMERAYYEELFIRLCTRIAGLQNEDGYWHASLLDPASYPSPETSSTGFFVYALAYGVNAGLLNEDDFMPVIIKGWKALTDAVDASGKLGWVQPIGADPRKVTRDMTEVYGVGAFLAAGCQIYKMAVDTEADYIKIWPDRKTMQGNPLSGWVVYANENVSDDFWKKYDHIYVPEKGTTVKISDYARTLYIRTHWSTFNPAEGVYGWDTNEKLKKVIQGALDRGMRLSFRVVVDSRDRKNEATPAYVFDAGAKYYTDNGKRSPYPDDPIFQEKY
;
A
#
# COMPACT_ATOMS: atom_id res chain seq x y z
N MET A 1 50.14 -51.00 18.78
CA MET A 1 48.71 -51.29 18.50
C MET A 1 48.00 -49.97 18.41
N LYS A 2 47.79 -49.44 17.21
CA LYS A 2 47.13 -48.13 16.97
C LYS A 2 45.67 -48.41 16.58
N ILE A 3 44.75 -47.91 17.37
CA ILE A 3 43.31 -47.98 17.07
C ILE A 3 42.92 -46.63 16.41
N HIS A 4 42.58 -46.69 15.16
CA HIS A 4 41.96 -45.57 14.43
C HIS A 4 40.48 -45.47 14.82
N ARG A 5 40.07 -44.38 15.40
CA ARG A 5 38.67 -43.97 15.49
C ARG A 5 38.32 -43.14 14.27
N GLN A 6 37.52 -43.67 13.38
CA GLN A 6 36.80 -42.91 12.35
C GLN A 6 35.61 -42.22 12.99
N LEU A 7 35.62 -40.91 13.00
CA LEU A 7 34.47 -40.07 13.30
C LEU A 7 33.74 -39.78 11.98
N THR A 8 32.61 -40.43 11.79
CA THR A 8 31.65 -40.11 10.72
C THR A 8 30.85 -38.87 11.18
N ALA A 9 31.14 -37.70 10.60
CA ALA A 9 30.33 -36.52 10.77
C ALA A 9 29.11 -36.63 9.82
N ALA A 10 27.95 -36.92 10.37
CA ALA A 10 26.69 -36.79 9.66
C ALA A 10 26.31 -35.29 9.60
N ALA A 11 26.54 -34.67 8.45
CA ALA A 11 26.04 -33.34 8.18
C ALA A 11 24.53 -33.41 7.93
N PHE A 12 23.73 -33.05 8.91
CA PHE A 12 22.32 -32.76 8.70
C PHE A 12 22.20 -31.44 7.91
N LEU A 13 21.98 -31.55 6.60
CA LEU A 13 21.51 -30.43 5.81
C LEU A 13 20.06 -30.14 6.20
N PHE A 14 19.85 -29.15 7.05
CA PHE A 14 18.55 -28.47 7.17
C PHE A 14 18.34 -27.64 5.90
N ILE A 15 17.65 -28.20 4.92
CA ILE A 15 17.08 -27.44 3.83
C ILE A 15 15.86 -26.74 4.43
N SER A 16 16.05 -25.55 4.97
CA SER A 16 14.94 -24.61 5.18
C SER A 16 14.47 -24.16 3.81
N MET A 17 13.46 -24.82 3.26
CA MET A 17 12.67 -24.25 2.18
C MET A 17 11.98 -23.00 2.75
N ALA A 18 12.56 -21.83 2.56
CA ALA A 18 11.81 -20.59 2.63
C ALA A 18 10.83 -20.62 1.46
N ILE A 19 9.61 -21.11 1.73
CA ILE A 19 8.48 -20.93 0.83
C ILE A 19 8.21 -19.43 0.84
N MET A 20 8.66 -18.73 -0.19
CA MET A 20 8.24 -17.34 -0.42
C MET A 20 6.73 -17.38 -0.55
N ALA A 21 6.04 -16.62 0.29
CA ALA A 21 4.60 -16.51 0.25
C ALA A 21 4.21 -15.83 -1.08
N GLN A 22 3.92 -16.65 -2.07
CA GLN A 22 3.30 -16.19 -3.31
C GLN A 22 1.88 -15.80 -2.93
N VAL A 23 1.41 -14.62 -3.32
CA VAL A 23 -0.01 -14.26 -3.18
C VAL A 23 -0.80 -15.29 -4.01
N PRO A 24 -1.54 -16.21 -3.37
CA PRO A 24 -2.17 -17.32 -4.06
C PRO A 24 -3.50 -16.93 -4.73
N PHE A 25 -3.75 -15.62 -4.87
CA PHE A 25 -5.02 -15.08 -5.35
C PHE A 25 -4.83 -14.36 -6.68
N SER A 26 -5.69 -14.67 -7.65
CA SER A 26 -5.79 -13.90 -8.88
C SER A 26 -6.73 -12.71 -8.68
N LYS A 27 -6.50 -11.63 -9.43
CA LYS A 27 -7.43 -10.49 -9.44
C LYS A 27 -8.85 -10.92 -9.79
N LYS A 28 -9.00 -11.91 -10.71
CA LYS A 28 -10.30 -12.47 -11.09
C LYS A 28 -11.01 -13.10 -9.90
N GLU A 29 -10.33 -13.98 -9.15
CA GLU A 29 -10.93 -14.66 -7.98
C GLU A 29 -11.33 -13.67 -6.89
N VAL A 30 -10.46 -12.70 -6.58
CA VAL A 30 -10.74 -11.65 -5.59
C VAL A 30 -11.95 -10.82 -6.01
N LYS A 31 -12.00 -10.38 -7.28
CA LYS A 31 -13.12 -9.65 -7.86
C LYS A 31 -14.43 -10.42 -7.79
N GLU A 32 -14.42 -11.68 -8.25
CA GLU A 32 -15.62 -12.51 -8.28
C GLU A 32 -16.19 -12.70 -6.87
N LYS A 33 -15.31 -12.91 -5.90
CA LYS A 33 -15.71 -13.06 -4.50
C LYS A 33 -16.26 -11.77 -3.90
N MET A 34 -15.64 -10.62 -4.14
CA MET A 34 -16.16 -9.31 -3.72
C MET A 34 -17.50 -9.01 -4.37
N LYS A 35 -17.62 -9.24 -5.68
CA LYS A 35 -18.87 -9.03 -6.41
C LYS A 35 -20.00 -9.89 -5.83
N GLN A 36 -19.74 -11.16 -5.57
CA GLN A 36 -20.71 -12.09 -4.98
C GLN A 36 -21.26 -11.56 -3.65
N VAL A 37 -20.37 -11.09 -2.78
CA VAL A 37 -20.75 -10.56 -1.45
C VAL A 37 -21.47 -9.21 -1.58
N ALA A 38 -21.01 -8.32 -2.44
CA ALA A 38 -21.66 -7.02 -2.65
C ALA A 38 -23.05 -7.16 -3.28
N ASP A 39 -23.21 -8.02 -4.29
CA ASP A 39 -24.52 -8.28 -4.92
C ASP A 39 -25.51 -8.88 -3.94
N TRP A 40 -25.04 -9.82 -3.10
CA TRP A 40 -25.87 -10.38 -2.05
C TRP A 40 -26.32 -9.28 -1.07
N GLN A 41 -25.42 -8.41 -0.64
CA GLN A 41 -25.74 -7.34 0.32
C GLN A 41 -26.73 -6.32 -0.24
N ILE A 42 -26.57 -5.85 -1.47
CA ILE A 42 -27.51 -4.87 -2.04
C ILE A 42 -28.89 -5.49 -2.30
N SER A 43 -28.96 -6.81 -2.48
CA SER A 43 -30.21 -7.56 -2.62
C SER A 43 -30.86 -7.90 -1.28
N ASN A 44 -30.09 -7.85 -0.19
CA ASN A 44 -30.53 -8.18 1.17
C ASN A 44 -30.12 -7.06 2.15
N PRO A 45 -30.66 -5.84 2.01
CA PRO A 45 -30.19 -4.67 2.75
C PRO A 45 -30.39 -4.75 4.27
N ASN A 46 -31.33 -5.58 4.75
CA ASN A 46 -31.66 -5.76 6.17
C ASN A 46 -31.50 -7.23 6.55
N THR A 47 -30.27 -7.63 6.90
CA THR A 47 -29.91 -9.04 6.98
C THR A 47 -30.20 -9.72 8.31
N ALA A 48 -29.96 -9.07 9.44
CA ALA A 48 -30.24 -9.62 10.76
C ALA A 48 -31.18 -8.71 11.58
N HIS A 49 -31.03 -7.41 11.39
CA HIS A 49 -31.83 -6.37 12.00
C HIS A 49 -32.08 -5.26 10.98
N GLU A 50 -33.22 -4.59 11.13
CA GLU A 50 -33.50 -3.42 10.33
C GLU A 50 -32.68 -2.23 10.84
N HIS A 51 -31.62 -1.89 10.09
CA HIS A 51 -30.78 -0.74 10.40
C HIS A 51 -31.23 0.47 9.58
N HIS A 52 -31.34 1.62 10.21
CA HIS A 52 -31.57 2.87 9.49
C HIS A 52 -30.41 3.16 8.54
N ASP A 53 -30.70 3.74 7.36
CA ASP A 53 -29.67 4.07 6.35
C ASP A 53 -28.45 4.85 6.92
N LEU A 54 -28.71 5.73 7.89
CA LEU A 54 -27.69 6.60 8.49
C LEU A 54 -27.08 6.03 9.78
N ASP A 55 -27.43 4.79 10.14
CA ASP A 55 -26.84 4.13 11.31
C ASP A 55 -25.37 3.79 11.04
N TRP A 56 -24.55 3.76 12.09
CA TRP A 56 -23.13 3.42 12.01
C TRP A 56 -22.88 2.05 11.37
N THR A 57 -23.79 1.10 11.56
CA THR A 57 -23.72 -0.23 10.96
C THR A 57 -23.66 -0.16 9.44
N ASN A 58 -24.57 0.61 8.86
CA ASN A 58 -24.59 0.92 7.43
C ASN A 58 -23.45 1.87 7.04
N GLY A 59 -23.09 2.81 7.92
CA GLY A 59 -21.90 3.66 7.68
C GLY A 59 -20.64 2.84 7.44
N ALA A 60 -20.42 1.80 8.25
CA ALA A 60 -19.29 0.89 8.07
C ALA A 60 -19.41 0.03 6.81
N LEU A 61 -20.62 -0.41 6.43
CA LEU A 61 -20.85 -1.04 5.13
C LEU A 61 -20.45 -0.12 3.99
N TYR A 62 -20.87 1.14 4.04
CA TYR A 62 -20.66 2.08 2.93
C TYR A 62 -19.18 2.41 2.71
N VAL A 63 -18.34 2.39 3.74
CA VAL A 63 -16.88 2.56 3.59
C VAL A 63 -16.33 1.49 2.64
N GLY A 64 -16.53 0.21 2.95
CA GLY A 64 -16.06 -0.87 2.07
C GLY A 64 -16.79 -0.91 0.71
N MET A 65 -18.07 -0.52 0.68
CA MET A 65 -18.85 -0.49 -0.56
C MET A 65 -18.39 0.64 -1.50
N VAL A 66 -17.92 1.78 -0.98
CA VAL A 66 -17.32 2.85 -1.80
C VAL A 66 -16.00 2.39 -2.42
N ASP A 67 -15.17 1.71 -1.65
CA ASP A 67 -13.91 1.15 -2.17
C ASP A 67 -14.19 0.14 -3.30
N TRP A 68 -15.16 -0.75 -3.08
CA TRP A 68 -15.58 -1.69 -4.12
C TRP A 68 -16.21 -0.98 -5.32
N ALA A 69 -17.07 0.03 -5.11
CA ALA A 69 -17.69 0.79 -6.19
C ALA A 69 -16.66 1.49 -7.07
N LYS A 70 -15.61 2.03 -6.47
CA LYS A 70 -14.49 2.64 -7.19
C LYS A 70 -13.77 1.61 -8.05
N LEU A 71 -13.39 0.49 -7.48
CA LEU A 71 -12.70 -0.58 -8.20
C LEU A 71 -13.57 -1.16 -9.32
N ALA A 72 -14.86 -1.40 -9.05
CA ALA A 72 -15.80 -1.95 -10.04
C ALA A 72 -15.99 -1.00 -11.24
N GLU A 73 -16.05 0.30 -11.00
CA GLU A 73 -16.19 1.28 -12.08
C GLU A 73 -14.88 1.46 -12.87
N GLU A 74 -13.74 1.62 -12.18
CA GLU A 74 -12.45 1.88 -12.83
C GLU A 74 -11.95 0.68 -13.64
N GLU A 75 -12.08 -0.54 -13.10
CA GLU A 75 -11.53 -1.74 -13.71
C GLU A 75 -12.53 -2.48 -14.62
N TYR A 76 -13.84 -2.31 -14.37
CA TYR A 76 -14.88 -3.15 -15.02
C TYR A 76 -16.02 -2.35 -15.63
N ASN A 77 -15.98 -1.02 -15.56
CA ASN A 77 -17.02 -0.11 -16.05
C ASN A 77 -18.41 -0.41 -15.44
N ASP A 78 -18.44 -0.85 -14.16
CA ASP A 78 -19.66 -1.17 -13.42
C ASP A 78 -19.96 -0.09 -12.37
N SER A 79 -20.93 0.78 -12.68
CA SER A 79 -21.37 1.87 -11.81
C SER A 79 -22.50 1.49 -10.85
N THR A 80 -22.92 0.24 -10.79
CA THR A 80 -24.09 -0.24 -10.01
C THR A 80 -23.98 0.16 -8.54
N TYR A 81 -22.83 -0.05 -7.93
CA TYR A 81 -22.61 0.18 -6.50
C TYR A 81 -22.54 1.68 -6.16
N TYR A 82 -21.94 2.50 -7.02
CA TYR A 82 -22.00 3.96 -6.88
C TYR A 82 -23.42 4.49 -7.00
N GLN A 83 -24.20 3.97 -7.94
CA GLN A 83 -25.62 4.36 -8.08
C GLN A 83 -26.45 3.97 -6.85
N TRP A 84 -26.19 2.79 -6.28
CA TRP A 84 -26.84 2.34 -5.05
C TRP A 84 -26.54 3.27 -3.88
N LEU A 85 -25.26 3.58 -3.62
CA LEU A 85 -24.82 4.52 -2.59
C LEU A 85 -25.39 5.94 -2.82
N TYR A 86 -25.40 6.42 -4.04
CA TYR A 86 -25.94 7.73 -4.40
C TYR A 86 -27.43 7.84 -4.09
N LYS A 87 -28.22 6.78 -4.36
CA LYS A 87 -29.65 6.73 -4.04
C LYS A 87 -29.88 6.82 -2.53
N ILE A 88 -29.04 6.16 -1.72
CA ILE A 88 -29.12 6.23 -0.27
C ILE A 88 -28.83 7.64 0.25
N GLY A 89 -27.72 8.24 -0.16
CA GLY A 89 -27.38 9.60 0.22
C GLY A 89 -28.46 10.60 -0.18
N ARG A 90 -28.96 10.51 -1.42
CA ARG A 90 -30.02 11.41 -1.93
C ARG A 90 -31.32 11.30 -1.16
N ARG A 91 -31.81 10.09 -0.83
CA ARG A 91 -33.07 9.93 -0.10
C ARG A 91 -32.99 10.43 1.32
N ASN A 92 -31.79 10.47 1.91
CA ASN A 92 -31.50 11.01 3.25
C ASN A 92 -30.96 12.45 3.22
N CYS A 93 -31.06 13.16 2.08
CA CYS A 93 -30.57 14.52 1.91
C CYS A 93 -29.13 14.71 2.36
N TRP A 94 -28.28 13.69 2.26
CA TRP A 94 -26.86 13.66 2.65
C TRP A 94 -26.60 14.00 4.12
N GLN A 95 -27.64 13.92 4.97
CA GLN A 95 -27.51 14.25 6.39
C GLN A 95 -26.75 13.16 7.15
N PRO A 96 -25.85 13.51 8.07
CA PRO A 96 -25.43 12.62 9.12
C PRO A 96 -26.63 12.26 10.04
N HIS A 97 -26.52 11.19 10.84
CA HIS A 97 -27.61 10.78 11.73
C HIS A 97 -27.89 11.82 12.84
N GLN A 98 -28.77 11.57 13.79
CA GLN A 98 -29.46 12.61 14.59
C GLN A 98 -28.62 13.25 15.69
N ARG A 99 -27.75 12.49 16.41
CA ARG A 99 -27.04 12.99 17.59
C ARG A 99 -25.80 13.81 17.17
N LEU A 100 -25.77 15.08 17.60
CA LEU A 100 -24.80 16.06 17.11
C LEU A 100 -23.34 15.64 17.29
N TYR A 101 -22.95 15.24 18.51
CA TYR A 101 -21.56 14.95 18.85
C TYR A 101 -21.21 13.46 18.75
N HIS A 102 -22.21 12.59 18.63
CA HIS A 102 -21.99 11.15 18.71
C HIS A 102 -21.19 10.64 17.51
N ALA A 103 -20.10 9.91 17.79
CA ALA A 103 -19.20 9.39 16.74
C ALA A 103 -19.92 8.47 15.75
N ASP A 104 -20.84 7.62 16.21
CA ASP A 104 -21.61 6.73 15.34
C ASP A 104 -22.43 7.50 14.31
N ASP A 105 -23.00 8.63 14.72
CA ASP A 105 -23.95 9.38 13.90
C ASP A 105 -23.30 10.19 12.77
N ILE A 106 -21.97 10.27 12.76
CA ILE A 106 -21.22 10.90 11.67
C ILE A 106 -20.55 9.88 10.74
N THR A 107 -20.60 8.59 11.04
CA THR A 107 -19.88 7.54 10.30
C THR A 107 -20.20 7.53 8.82
N VAL A 108 -21.49 7.70 8.44
CA VAL A 108 -21.92 7.73 7.02
C VAL A 108 -21.27 8.87 6.22
N SER A 109 -20.84 9.94 6.91
CA SER A 109 -20.15 11.07 6.27
C SER A 109 -18.82 10.68 5.66
N GLN A 110 -18.16 9.60 6.09
CA GLN A 110 -16.97 9.09 5.42
C GLN A 110 -17.27 8.84 3.94
N SER A 111 -18.30 8.04 3.67
CA SER A 111 -18.70 7.69 2.30
C SER A 111 -19.35 8.86 1.57
N PHE A 112 -20.07 9.76 2.25
CA PHE A 112 -20.63 10.96 1.61
C PHE A 112 -19.52 11.90 1.11
N ILE A 113 -18.40 12.04 1.84
CA ILE A 113 -17.24 12.79 1.35
C ILE A 113 -16.65 12.14 0.10
N ASP A 114 -16.54 10.81 0.06
CA ASP A 114 -16.03 10.11 -1.12
C ASP A 114 -16.99 10.24 -2.32
N LEU A 115 -18.29 10.22 -2.09
CA LEU A 115 -19.29 10.51 -3.12
C LEU A 115 -19.24 11.97 -3.58
N TYR A 116 -18.96 12.92 -2.70
CA TYR A 116 -18.64 14.29 -3.08
C TYR A 116 -17.42 14.34 -3.99
N ARG A 117 -16.36 13.64 -3.65
CA ARG A 117 -15.15 13.54 -4.49
C ARG A 117 -15.46 13.01 -5.87
N LYS A 118 -16.38 12.04 -5.96
CA LYS A 118 -16.83 11.44 -7.23
C LYS A 118 -17.69 12.38 -8.06
N TYR A 119 -18.72 12.98 -7.45
CA TYR A 119 -19.77 13.71 -8.19
C TYR A 119 -19.57 15.21 -8.21
N LYS A 120 -18.72 15.77 -7.35
CA LYS A 120 -18.42 17.20 -7.22
C LYS A 120 -19.65 18.10 -7.07
N LYS A 121 -20.65 17.62 -6.31
CA LYS A 121 -21.88 18.37 -6.00
C LYS A 121 -21.86 18.84 -4.55
N GLU A 122 -21.90 20.16 -4.35
CA GLU A 122 -21.79 20.78 -3.03
C GLU A 122 -22.87 20.31 -2.05
N GLU A 123 -24.07 19.99 -2.54
CA GLU A 123 -25.17 19.44 -1.75
C GLU A 123 -24.83 18.16 -0.98
N ILE A 124 -23.84 17.37 -1.49
CA ILE A 124 -23.40 16.13 -0.87
C ILE A 124 -22.55 16.42 0.38
N LEU A 125 -21.70 17.41 0.32
CA LEU A 125 -20.75 17.73 1.37
C LEU A 125 -21.32 18.70 2.43
N ALA A 126 -22.20 19.60 2.03
CA ALA A 126 -22.69 20.72 2.85
C ALA A 126 -23.24 20.30 4.22
N PRO A 127 -24.07 19.24 4.37
CA PRO A 127 -24.58 18.85 5.69
C PRO A 127 -23.47 18.36 6.63
N THR A 128 -22.50 17.60 6.12
CA THR A 128 -21.34 17.16 6.90
C THR A 128 -20.48 18.33 7.33
N LEU A 129 -20.21 19.28 6.43
CA LEU A 129 -19.45 20.50 6.76
C LEU A 129 -20.17 21.30 7.85
N ALA A 130 -21.47 21.55 7.71
CA ALA A 130 -22.23 22.32 8.69
C ALA A 130 -22.16 21.71 10.09
N ARG A 131 -22.32 20.39 10.21
CA ARG A 131 -22.20 19.69 11.48
C ARG A 131 -20.79 19.75 12.07
N THR A 132 -19.79 19.42 11.26
CA THR A 132 -18.41 19.32 11.75
C THR A 132 -17.83 20.70 12.06
N GLU A 133 -18.16 21.73 11.30
CA GLU A 133 -17.76 23.10 11.60
C GLU A 133 -18.33 23.57 12.95
N TRP A 134 -19.60 23.24 13.23
CA TRP A 134 -20.16 23.48 14.55
C TRP A 134 -19.37 22.77 15.65
N ILE A 135 -19.11 21.48 15.51
CA ILE A 135 -18.43 20.66 16.52
C ILE A 135 -17.03 21.18 16.80
N VAL A 136 -16.23 21.46 15.77
CA VAL A 136 -14.84 21.94 15.98
C VAL A 136 -14.74 23.33 16.59
N ASN A 137 -15.79 24.15 16.45
CA ASN A 137 -15.88 25.47 17.09
C ASN A 137 -16.52 25.39 18.50
N HIS A 138 -17.23 24.31 18.82
CA HIS A 138 -17.91 24.08 20.10
C HIS A 138 -17.64 22.66 20.60
N PRO A 139 -16.38 22.27 20.83
CA PRO A 139 -16.06 20.90 21.24
C PRO A 139 -16.68 20.61 22.61
N SER A 140 -17.18 19.37 22.78
CA SER A 140 -17.65 18.92 24.09
C SER A 140 -16.49 18.83 25.09
N ASN A 141 -16.75 19.21 26.32
CA ASN A 141 -15.83 19.06 27.45
C ASN A 141 -16.26 17.95 28.42
N GLY A 142 -17.09 17.01 27.94
CA GLY A 142 -17.61 15.88 28.72
C GLY A 142 -16.52 14.93 29.22
N THR A 143 -16.94 14.00 30.06
CA THR A 143 -16.07 12.97 30.63
C THR A 143 -15.69 11.91 29.59
N PHE A 144 -14.56 11.19 29.79
CA PHE A 144 -14.22 9.95 29.07
C PHE A 144 -14.85 8.70 29.72
N LYS A 145 -15.54 8.85 30.83
CA LYS A 145 -16.21 7.75 31.49
C LYS A 145 -17.62 7.55 30.88
N LEU A 146 -17.75 6.53 30.05
CA LEU A 146 -19.01 6.17 29.40
C LEU A 146 -19.99 5.63 30.44
N GLU A 147 -21.21 6.15 30.46
CA GLU A 147 -22.31 5.64 31.28
C GLU A 147 -23.48 5.26 30.36
N TYR A 148 -23.91 3.99 30.43
CA TYR A 148 -24.99 3.50 29.60
C TYR A 148 -26.31 4.22 29.93
N GLY A 149 -26.96 4.75 28.89
CA GLY A 149 -28.19 5.52 29.02
C GLY A 149 -28.01 7.03 29.22
N ASP A 150 -26.75 7.52 29.39
CA ASP A 150 -26.45 8.94 29.43
C ASP A 150 -25.74 9.38 28.15
N ASN A 151 -26.48 9.96 27.20
CA ASN A 151 -25.96 10.43 25.93
C ASN A 151 -24.88 11.51 26.05
N LYS A 152 -24.80 12.24 27.15
CA LYS A 152 -23.75 13.25 27.38
C LYS A 152 -22.35 12.62 27.48
N THR A 153 -22.30 11.38 27.98
CA THR A 153 -21.05 10.63 28.08
C THR A 153 -20.58 10.06 26.74
N LEU A 154 -21.38 10.20 25.68
CA LEU A 154 -21.09 9.80 24.30
C LEU A 154 -20.75 10.98 23.38
N GLU A 155 -20.67 12.20 23.92
CA GLU A 155 -20.30 13.39 23.15
C GLU A 155 -18.80 13.44 22.83
N ARG A 156 -17.98 12.75 23.61
CA ARG A 156 -16.57 12.51 23.32
C ARG A 156 -16.36 11.07 22.89
N TRP A 157 -15.19 10.74 22.36
CA TRP A 157 -14.90 9.38 21.87
C TRP A 157 -14.52 8.46 23.04
N THR A 158 -15.51 8.10 23.85
CA THR A 158 -15.34 7.39 25.14
C THR A 158 -15.28 5.87 25.02
N TRP A 159 -15.32 5.35 23.82
CA TRP A 159 -15.19 3.93 23.50
C TRP A 159 -14.33 3.75 22.24
N CYS A 160 -13.61 2.63 22.15
CA CYS A 160 -12.61 2.44 21.10
C CYS A 160 -13.21 2.41 19.70
N ASP A 161 -14.45 1.94 19.53
CA ASP A 161 -15.13 1.88 18.22
C ASP A 161 -15.27 3.27 17.59
N ALA A 162 -15.41 4.32 18.43
CA ALA A 162 -15.48 5.70 17.98
C ALA A 162 -14.27 6.10 17.09
N LEU A 163 -13.13 5.43 17.27
CA LEU A 163 -11.90 5.70 16.50
C LEU A 163 -11.98 5.21 15.04
N PHE A 164 -12.97 4.42 14.68
CA PHE A 164 -13.32 4.17 13.27
C PHE A 164 -14.40 5.14 12.78
N MET A 165 -15.34 5.48 13.65
CA MET A 165 -16.56 6.16 13.25
C MET A 165 -16.31 7.63 12.86
N ALA A 166 -15.60 8.39 13.69
CA ALA A 166 -15.46 9.82 13.54
C ALA A 166 -14.10 10.31 12.96
N PRO A 167 -12.92 9.83 13.41
CA PRO A 167 -11.64 10.38 12.97
C PRO A 167 -11.45 10.45 11.47
N PRO A 168 -11.83 9.42 10.66
CA PRO A 168 -11.68 9.49 9.22
C PRO A 168 -12.47 10.62 8.56
N VAL A 169 -13.62 11.00 9.12
CA VAL A 169 -14.41 12.13 8.62
C VAL A 169 -13.60 13.43 8.71
N TYR A 170 -13.00 13.68 9.87
CA TYR A 170 -12.20 14.89 10.08
C TYR A 170 -10.90 14.87 9.27
N ALA A 171 -10.27 13.72 9.10
CA ALA A 171 -9.10 13.57 8.23
C ALA A 171 -9.46 13.87 6.76
N LYS A 172 -10.58 13.33 6.25
CA LYS A 172 -11.10 13.61 4.91
C LYS A 172 -11.44 15.09 4.74
N LEU A 173 -12.09 15.71 5.72
CA LEU A 173 -12.42 17.16 5.67
C LEU A 173 -11.17 18.04 5.72
N TYR A 174 -10.17 17.69 6.52
CA TYR A 174 -8.88 18.37 6.49
C TYR A 174 -8.27 18.32 5.08
N ARG A 175 -8.27 17.17 4.45
CA ARG A 175 -7.74 17.00 3.09
C ARG A 175 -8.51 17.80 2.04
N GLU A 176 -9.86 17.85 2.13
CA GLU A 176 -10.70 18.56 1.16
C GLU A 176 -10.62 20.09 1.33
N THR A 177 -10.53 20.57 2.57
CA THR A 177 -10.67 22.00 2.88
C THR A 177 -9.34 22.68 3.23
N ASN A 178 -8.30 21.91 3.52
CA ASN A 178 -7.03 22.37 4.12
C ASN A 178 -7.21 23.16 5.44
N ASN A 179 -8.37 23.02 6.10
CA ASN A 179 -8.65 23.67 7.37
C ASN A 179 -8.10 22.88 8.54
N ARG A 180 -7.03 23.38 9.16
CA ARG A 180 -6.34 22.73 10.28
C ARG A 180 -7.21 22.52 11.53
N LYS A 181 -8.34 23.20 11.69
CA LYS A 181 -9.25 22.97 12.82
C LYS A 181 -9.75 21.52 12.85
N TYR A 182 -10.05 20.94 11.68
CA TYR A 182 -10.47 19.53 11.60
C TYR A 182 -9.36 18.57 12.08
N LEU A 183 -8.13 18.80 11.62
CA LEU A 183 -6.99 18.01 12.05
C LEU A 183 -6.73 18.15 13.56
N GLN A 184 -6.72 19.37 14.08
CA GLN A 184 -6.48 19.63 15.50
C GLN A 184 -7.55 19.00 16.40
N PHE A 185 -8.81 19.13 16.01
CA PHE A 185 -9.91 18.50 16.75
C PHE A 185 -9.76 16.98 16.77
N MET A 186 -9.53 16.39 15.60
CA MET A 186 -9.31 14.94 15.47
C MET A 186 -8.13 14.47 16.33
N ASP A 187 -6.99 15.13 16.24
CA ASP A 187 -5.77 14.76 16.96
C ASP A 187 -5.95 14.86 18.48
N ASN A 188 -6.62 15.92 18.96
CA ASN A 188 -6.89 16.10 20.37
C ASN A 188 -7.82 15.00 20.93
N GLU A 189 -8.94 14.73 20.27
CA GLU A 189 -9.88 13.70 20.72
C GLU A 189 -9.30 12.30 20.59
N TYR A 190 -8.57 12.02 19.50
CA TYR A 190 -7.92 10.73 19.29
C TYR A 190 -6.90 10.42 20.39
N ARG A 191 -5.99 11.36 20.67
CA ARG A 191 -4.98 11.19 21.71
C ARG A 191 -5.59 11.08 23.10
N ALA A 192 -6.64 11.82 23.39
CA ALA A 192 -7.34 11.71 24.67
C ALA A 192 -7.99 10.32 24.83
N THR A 193 -8.62 9.78 23.79
CA THR A 193 -9.15 8.41 23.78
C THR A 193 -8.03 7.37 23.93
N TYR A 194 -6.90 7.57 23.21
CA TYR A 194 -5.73 6.69 23.33
C TYR A 194 -5.20 6.66 24.76
N GLU A 195 -4.95 7.80 25.39
CA GLU A 195 -4.42 7.85 26.75
C GLU A 195 -5.39 7.24 27.78
N TYR A 196 -6.69 7.25 27.49
CA TYR A 196 -7.69 6.70 28.40
C TYR A 196 -7.91 5.19 28.22
N LEU A 197 -7.90 4.67 26.97
CA LEU A 197 -8.33 3.30 26.67
C LEU A 197 -7.20 2.36 26.26
N PHE A 198 -6.00 2.88 25.91
CA PHE A 198 -4.92 2.04 25.43
C PHE A 198 -4.14 1.38 26.56
N ASP A 199 -4.10 0.07 26.56
CA ASP A 199 -3.25 -0.71 27.47
C ASP A 199 -1.83 -0.83 26.89
N LYS A 200 -0.88 -0.12 27.54
CA LYS A 200 0.52 -0.04 27.08
C LYS A 200 1.31 -1.35 27.28
N GLU A 201 0.82 -2.26 28.14
CA GLU A 201 1.42 -3.58 28.37
C GLU A 201 1.03 -4.56 27.26
N GLU A 202 -0.26 -4.60 26.93
CA GLU A 202 -0.79 -5.52 25.92
C GLU A 202 -0.75 -4.93 24.49
N ASN A 203 -0.53 -3.62 24.36
CA ASN A 203 -0.64 -2.89 23.08
C ASN A 203 -2.00 -3.11 22.39
N LEU A 204 -3.07 -3.03 23.17
CA LEU A 204 -4.46 -3.20 22.74
C LEU A 204 -5.36 -2.16 23.41
N PHE A 205 -6.52 -1.91 22.80
CA PHE A 205 -7.52 -1.01 23.36
C PHE A 205 -8.58 -1.77 24.16
N TYR A 206 -8.86 -1.32 25.37
CA TYR A 206 -10.13 -1.65 26.02
C TYR A 206 -11.29 -1.05 25.22
N ARG A 207 -12.42 -1.73 25.21
CA ARG A 207 -13.62 -1.19 24.55
C ARG A 207 -14.06 0.14 25.15
N ASP A 208 -14.15 0.18 26.48
CA ASP A 208 -14.39 1.36 27.31
C ASP A 208 -13.97 1.06 28.76
N TRP A 209 -14.14 2.03 29.68
CA TRP A 209 -13.69 1.90 31.05
C TRP A 209 -14.34 0.75 31.84
N HIS A 210 -15.54 0.26 31.46
CA HIS A 210 -16.17 -0.87 32.11
C HIS A 210 -15.35 -2.17 32.00
N TYR A 211 -14.41 -2.23 31.10
CA TYR A 211 -13.53 -3.39 30.90
C TYR A 211 -12.20 -3.28 31.66
N PHE A 212 -11.90 -2.14 32.30
CA PHE A 212 -10.72 -2.01 33.15
C PHE A 212 -10.78 -3.00 34.32
N GLY A 213 -9.73 -3.79 34.46
CA GLY A 213 -9.66 -4.82 35.52
C GLY A 213 -10.50 -6.08 35.30
N LYS A 214 -11.40 -6.12 34.30
CA LYS A 214 -12.10 -7.37 33.93
C LYS A 214 -11.12 -8.41 33.37
N LYS A 215 -11.45 -9.66 33.63
CA LYS A 215 -10.66 -10.82 33.19
C LYS A 215 -11.52 -11.79 32.41
N GLU A 216 -10.91 -12.45 31.42
CA GLU A 216 -11.43 -13.61 30.72
C GLU A 216 -11.34 -14.87 31.59
N ALA A 217 -11.92 -15.97 31.13
CA ALA A 217 -11.90 -17.25 31.84
C ALA A 217 -10.48 -17.77 32.08
N ASN A 218 -9.54 -17.49 31.18
CA ASN A 218 -8.12 -17.84 31.30
C ASN A 218 -7.31 -16.88 32.19
N GLY A 219 -7.97 -15.88 32.83
CA GLY A 219 -7.35 -14.88 33.71
C GLY A 219 -6.68 -13.71 32.98
N LYS A 220 -6.68 -13.67 31.63
CA LYS A 220 -6.18 -12.55 30.85
C LYS A 220 -7.14 -11.37 30.88
N LYS A 221 -6.65 -10.18 30.49
CA LYS A 221 -7.46 -8.97 30.31
C LYS A 221 -8.45 -9.16 29.16
N VAL A 222 -9.60 -8.49 29.22
CA VAL A 222 -10.62 -8.57 28.16
C VAL A 222 -10.30 -7.58 27.04
N PHE A 223 -9.93 -8.09 25.88
CA PHE A 223 -9.75 -7.29 24.66
C PHE A 223 -10.59 -7.88 23.53
N TRP A 224 -11.64 -7.15 23.19
CA TRP A 224 -12.56 -7.54 22.15
C TRP A 224 -11.96 -7.40 20.75
N GLY A 225 -12.06 -8.46 19.93
CA GLY A 225 -11.49 -8.52 18.58
C GLY A 225 -12.01 -7.39 17.71
N ARG A 226 -13.33 -7.26 17.56
CA ARG A 226 -13.94 -6.21 16.73
C ARG A 226 -13.66 -4.80 17.27
N GLY A 227 -13.60 -4.59 18.59
CA GLY A 227 -13.24 -3.29 19.16
C GLY A 227 -11.87 -2.82 18.70
N ASN A 228 -10.87 -3.69 18.78
CA ASN A 228 -9.52 -3.40 18.27
C ASN A 228 -9.46 -3.33 16.74
N ALA A 229 -10.30 -4.09 16.05
CA ALA A 229 -10.40 -4.05 14.60
C ALA A 229 -10.94 -2.70 14.10
N TRP A 230 -11.93 -2.12 14.80
CA TRP A 230 -12.38 -0.76 14.52
C TRP A 230 -11.25 0.26 14.63
N VAL A 231 -10.46 0.21 15.70
CA VAL A 231 -9.34 1.14 15.89
C VAL A 231 -8.33 1.02 14.76
N LEU A 232 -7.96 -0.20 14.42
CA LEU A 232 -6.93 -0.43 13.41
C LEU A 232 -7.39 -0.05 12.01
N ALA A 233 -8.65 -0.35 11.66
CA ALA A 233 -9.25 0.07 10.40
C ALA A 233 -9.40 1.61 10.33
N GLY A 234 -9.82 2.24 11.42
CA GLY A 234 -9.90 3.71 11.51
C GLY A 234 -8.55 4.39 11.33
N LEU A 235 -7.47 3.80 11.88
CA LEU A 235 -6.10 4.27 11.62
C LEU A 235 -5.73 4.16 10.13
N ALA A 236 -6.07 3.05 9.48
CA ALA A 236 -5.83 2.89 8.05
C ALA A 236 -6.57 3.96 7.22
N GLU A 237 -7.84 4.25 7.55
CA GLU A 237 -8.61 5.31 6.91
C GLU A 237 -7.98 6.69 7.14
N VAL A 238 -7.59 7.02 8.37
CA VAL A 238 -6.93 8.30 8.70
C VAL A 238 -5.60 8.43 7.95
N LEU A 239 -4.78 7.40 7.92
CA LEU A 239 -3.47 7.41 7.25
C LEU A 239 -3.57 7.54 5.73
N GLN A 240 -4.66 7.09 5.11
CA GLN A 240 -4.92 7.33 3.68
C GLN A 240 -5.13 8.81 3.38
N GLU A 241 -5.65 9.56 4.34
CA GLU A 241 -6.02 10.96 4.17
C GLU A 241 -4.92 11.95 4.57
N LEU A 242 -4.13 11.63 5.60
CA LEU A 242 -3.08 12.53 6.07
C LEU A 242 -1.90 12.56 5.11
N PRO A 243 -1.41 13.75 4.68
CA PRO A 243 -0.27 13.88 3.78
C PRO A 243 1.01 13.25 4.37
N LYS A 244 1.82 12.61 3.52
CA LYS A 244 3.18 12.17 3.89
C LYS A 244 4.01 13.41 4.25
N GLY A 245 4.64 13.47 5.38
CA GLY A 245 5.41 14.62 5.86
C GLY A 245 4.63 15.58 6.77
N LEU A 246 3.35 15.34 7.01
CA LEU A 246 2.63 16.01 8.08
C LEU A 246 3.17 15.53 9.43
N MET A 247 3.50 16.45 10.33
CA MET A 247 4.12 16.10 11.62
C MET A 247 3.23 15.20 12.48
N GLU A 248 1.93 15.48 12.51
CA GLU A 248 0.95 14.70 13.27
C GLU A 248 0.82 13.25 12.75
N ARG A 249 1.09 13.03 11.46
CA ARG A 249 0.99 11.70 10.82
C ARG A 249 1.93 10.67 11.46
N ALA A 250 3.11 11.07 11.89
CA ALA A 250 4.11 10.17 12.49
C ALA A 250 3.55 9.42 13.72
N TYR A 251 2.73 10.10 14.53
CA TYR A 251 2.06 9.47 15.67
C TYR A 251 1.11 8.35 15.25
N TYR A 252 0.32 8.59 14.21
CA TYR A 252 -0.63 7.60 13.68
C TYR A 252 0.08 6.43 13.01
N GLU A 253 1.19 6.67 12.31
CA GLU A 253 2.01 5.61 11.72
C GLU A 253 2.65 4.73 12.80
N GLU A 254 3.21 5.31 13.85
CA GLU A 254 3.80 4.55 14.97
C GLU A 254 2.75 3.69 15.67
N LEU A 255 1.59 4.25 15.99
CA LEU A 255 0.49 3.52 16.63
C LEU A 255 -0.05 2.41 15.72
N PHE A 256 -0.20 2.69 14.42
CA PHE A 256 -0.63 1.71 13.42
C PHE A 256 0.33 0.52 13.34
N ILE A 257 1.62 0.76 13.21
CA ILE A 257 2.64 -0.31 13.13
C ILE A 257 2.65 -1.13 14.42
N ARG A 258 2.57 -0.48 15.58
CA ARG A 258 2.52 -1.14 16.90
C ARG A 258 1.32 -2.08 17.02
N LEU A 259 0.13 -1.60 16.67
CA LEU A 259 -1.09 -2.41 16.66
C LEU A 259 -1.02 -3.54 15.64
N CYS A 260 -0.60 -3.29 14.39
CA CYS A 260 -0.43 -4.31 13.36
C CYS A 260 0.48 -5.44 13.82
N THR A 261 1.62 -5.11 14.43
CA THR A 261 2.56 -6.10 14.96
C THR A 261 1.93 -6.95 16.06
N ARG A 262 1.19 -6.30 16.99
CA ARG A 262 0.49 -7.03 18.05
C ARG A 262 -0.62 -7.94 17.50
N ILE A 263 -1.44 -7.42 16.62
CA ILE A 263 -2.56 -8.15 16.00
C ILE A 263 -2.07 -9.33 15.15
N ALA A 264 -1.02 -9.16 14.37
CA ALA A 264 -0.44 -10.26 13.59
C ALA A 264 -0.06 -11.46 14.47
N GLY A 265 0.54 -11.20 15.64
CA GLY A 265 0.90 -12.23 16.62
C GLY A 265 -0.28 -12.88 17.36
N LEU A 266 -1.51 -12.41 17.14
CA LEU A 266 -2.73 -12.94 17.77
C LEU A 266 -3.66 -13.67 16.79
N GLN A 267 -3.23 -13.87 15.53
CA GLN A 267 -4.00 -14.64 14.56
C GLN A 267 -4.04 -16.12 14.96
N ASN A 268 -5.23 -16.72 14.98
CA ASN A 268 -5.40 -18.13 15.30
C ASN A 268 -5.00 -19.04 14.12
N GLU A 269 -4.85 -20.33 14.39
CA GLU A 269 -4.42 -21.32 13.38
C GLU A 269 -5.42 -21.44 12.22
N ASP A 270 -6.71 -21.20 12.46
CA ASP A 270 -7.77 -21.22 11.47
C ASP A 270 -7.80 -19.96 10.58
N GLY A 271 -6.92 -19.00 10.83
CA GLY A 271 -6.80 -17.75 10.05
C GLY A 271 -7.65 -16.60 10.55
N TYR A 272 -8.55 -16.83 11.49
CA TYR A 272 -9.40 -15.79 12.08
C TYR A 272 -8.74 -15.13 13.30
N TRP A 273 -9.25 -13.97 13.66
CA TRP A 273 -9.15 -13.43 15.01
C TRP A 273 -10.53 -13.63 15.65
N HIS A 274 -10.55 -14.42 16.71
CA HIS A 274 -11.78 -14.75 17.41
C HIS A 274 -12.30 -13.55 18.22
N ALA A 275 -13.50 -13.67 18.77
CA ALA A 275 -14.16 -12.55 19.45
C ALA A 275 -13.33 -12.00 20.64
N SER A 276 -12.62 -12.85 21.39
CA SER A 276 -11.61 -12.42 22.37
C SER A 276 -10.20 -12.61 21.83
N LEU A 277 -9.39 -11.54 21.85
CA LEU A 277 -8.01 -11.58 21.36
C LEU A 277 -7.06 -12.36 22.28
N LEU A 278 -7.31 -12.37 23.60
CA LEU A 278 -6.42 -13.02 24.57
C LEU A 278 -6.99 -14.33 25.15
N ASP A 279 -8.25 -14.65 24.85
CA ASP A 279 -8.89 -15.91 25.25
C ASP A 279 -9.70 -16.53 24.11
N PRO A 280 -9.08 -16.84 22.96
CA PRO A 280 -9.78 -17.44 21.83
C PRO A 280 -10.38 -18.82 22.17
N ALA A 281 -9.84 -19.53 23.15
CA ALA A 281 -10.34 -20.84 23.56
C ALA A 281 -11.76 -20.77 24.17
N SER A 282 -12.11 -19.68 24.85
CA SER A 282 -13.45 -19.45 25.37
C SER A 282 -14.44 -19.04 24.28
N TYR A 283 -13.94 -18.59 23.13
CA TYR A 283 -14.72 -18.15 21.98
C TYR A 283 -14.20 -18.80 20.68
N PRO A 284 -14.30 -20.13 20.54
CA PRO A 284 -13.60 -20.89 19.50
C PRO A 284 -14.21 -20.75 18.10
N SER A 285 -15.28 -19.99 17.94
CA SER A 285 -15.90 -19.77 16.63
C SER A 285 -15.18 -18.71 15.82
N PRO A 286 -15.16 -18.82 14.48
CA PRO A 286 -14.79 -17.74 13.60
C PRO A 286 -15.47 -16.42 13.95
N GLU A 287 -14.81 -15.29 13.69
CA GLU A 287 -15.42 -13.96 13.74
C GLU A 287 -14.93 -13.14 12.55
N THR A 288 -15.81 -12.89 11.59
CA THR A 288 -15.44 -12.33 10.30
C THR A 288 -15.35 -10.80 10.29
N SER A 289 -16.05 -10.08 11.17
CA SER A 289 -15.95 -8.62 11.18
C SER A 289 -14.58 -8.14 11.68
N SER A 290 -14.06 -8.70 12.77
CA SER A 290 -12.71 -8.40 13.24
C SER A 290 -11.66 -8.84 12.22
N THR A 291 -11.79 -10.07 11.70
CA THR A 291 -10.88 -10.61 10.71
C THR A 291 -10.83 -9.73 9.45
N GLY A 292 -11.98 -9.28 8.96
CA GLY A 292 -12.08 -8.41 7.78
C GLY A 292 -11.33 -7.09 7.97
N PHE A 293 -11.58 -6.39 9.07
CA PHE A 293 -10.90 -5.13 9.34
C PHE A 293 -9.40 -5.30 9.64
N PHE A 294 -8.99 -6.38 10.28
CA PHE A 294 -7.57 -6.67 10.47
C PHE A 294 -6.87 -6.98 9.15
N VAL A 295 -7.44 -7.82 8.30
CA VAL A 295 -6.90 -8.08 6.96
C VAL A 295 -6.85 -6.81 6.13
N TYR A 296 -7.90 -5.98 6.17
CA TYR A 296 -7.91 -4.66 5.52
C TYR A 296 -6.73 -3.80 5.95
N ALA A 297 -6.55 -3.62 7.26
CA ALA A 297 -5.51 -2.75 7.78
C ALA A 297 -4.10 -3.29 7.51
N LEU A 298 -3.86 -4.59 7.72
CA LEU A 298 -2.57 -5.23 7.44
C LEU A 298 -2.22 -5.13 5.95
N ALA A 299 -3.16 -5.42 5.06
CA ALA A 299 -2.97 -5.33 3.62
C ALA A 299 -2.74 -3.87 3.18
N TYR A 300 -3.49 -2.90 3.74
CA TYR A 300 -3.20 -1.48 3.53
C TYR A 300 -1.78 -1.11 3.97
N GLY A 301 -1.36 -1.58 5.14
CA GLY A 301 -0.02 -1.28 5.67
C GLY A 301 1.10 -1.77 4.76
N VAL A 302 0.98 -2.96 4.18
CA VAL A 302 1.93 -3.50 3.19
C VAL A 302 1.85 -2.70 1.89
N ASN A 303 0.66 -2.45 1.35
CA ASN A 303 0.47 -1.66 0.13
C ASN A 303 0.99 -0.23 0.24
N ALA A 304 0.90 0.37 1.43
CA ALA A 304 1.39 1.72 1.71
C ALA A 304 2.89 1.80 2.03
N GLY A 305 3.57 0.64 2.17
CA GLY A 305 4.97 0.54 2.56
C GLY A 305 5.24 0.85 4.03
N LEU A 306 4.22 0.77 4.89
CA LEU A 306 4.33 0.96 6.34
C LEU A 306 4.73 -0.34 7.06
N LEU A 307 4.38 -1.49 6.49
CA LEU A 307 4.66 -2.81 7.03
C LEU A 307 5.56 -3.59 6.07
N ASN A 308 6.44 -4.43 6.64
CA ASN A 308 7.29 -5.31 5.85
C ASN A 308 6.45 -6.44 5.23
N GLU A 309 6.58 -6.62 3.92
CA GLU A 309 5.82 -7.64 3.18
C GLU A 309 6.12 -9.07 3.68
N ASP A 310 7.39 -9.41 3.88
CA ASP A 310 7.80 -10.77 4.27
C ASP A 310 7.20 -11.18 5.62
N ASP A 311 7.02 -10.22 6.54
CA ASP A 311 6.51 -10.49 7.88
C ASP A 311 4.98 -10.60 7.93
N PHE A 312 4.29 -9.81 7.12
CA PHE A 312 2.83 -9.68 7.22
C PHE A 312 2.05 -10.44 6.15
N MET A 313 2.63 -10.73 4.97
CA MET A 313 1.93 -11.47 3.90
C MET A 313 1.39 -12.84 4.34
N PRO A 314 2.13 -13.67 5.11
CA PRO A 314 1.58 -14.95 5.57
C PRO A 314 0.29 -14.80 6.39
N VAL A 315 0.24 -13.77 7.24
CA VAL A 315 -0.92 -13.44 8.09
C VAL A 315 -2.10 -12.96 7.22
N ILE A 316 -1.83 -12.07 6.26
CA ILE A 316 -2.81 -11.52 5.33
C ILE A 316 -3.43 -12.62 4.47
N ILE A 317 -2.60 -13.47 3.86
CA ILE A 317 -3.04 -14.59 3.02
C ILE A 317 -3.95 -15.54 3.80
N LYS A 318 -3.54 -15.90 5.01
CA LYS A 318 -4.29 -16.81 5.87
C LYS A 318 -5.64 -16.20 6.30
N GLY A 319 -5.64 -14.92 6.65
CA GLY A 319 -6.87 -14.19 7.01
C GLY A 319 -7.82 -14.01 5.83
N TRP A 320 -7.32 -13.65 4.65
CA TRP A 320 -8.16 -13.52 3.45
C TRP A 320 -8.77 -14.86 3.03
N LYS A 321 -8.00 -15.95 3.08
CA LYS A 321 -8.54 -17.28 2.84
C LYS A 321 -9.68 -17.61 3.80
N ALA A 322 -9.49 -17.38 5.09
CA ALA A 322 -10.52 -17.60 6.11
C ALA A 322 -11.80 -16.79 5.81
N LEU A 323 -11.65 -15.52 5.42
CA LEU A 323 -12.79 -14.66 5.03
C LEU A 323 -13.53 -15.21 3.80
N THR A 324 -12.82 -15.68 2.77
CA THR A 324 -13.46 -16.23 1.56
C THR A 324 -14.18 -17.55 1.85
N ASP A 325 -13.66 -18.36 2.77
CA ASP A 325 -14.28 -19.62 3.22
C ASP A 325 -15.56 -19.37 4.06
N ALA A 326 -15.71 -18.19 4.64
CA ALA A 326 -16.90 -17.78 5.38
C ALA A 326 -18.07 -17.33 4.49
N VAL A 327 -17.83 -17.11 3.19
CA VAL A 327 -18.86 -16.75 2.21
C VAL A 327 -19.55 -18.02 1.73
N ASP A 328 -20.86 -18.08 1.84
CA ASP A 328 -21.63 -19.22 1.35
C ASP A 328 -21.89 -19.16 -0.18
N ALA A 329 -22.54 -20.18 -0.71
CA ALA A 329 -22.83 -20.28 -2.14
C ALA A 329 -23.77 -19.15 -2.65
N SER A 330 -24.57 -18.54 -1.79
CA SER A 330 -25.43 -17.41 -2.15
C SER A 330 -24.71 -16.07 -2.19
N GLY A 331 -23.50 -15.98 -1.60
CA GLY A 331 -22.76 -14.74 -1.42
C GLY A 331 -22.91 -14.13 -0.01
N LYS A 332 -23.65 -14.78 0.88
CA LYS A 332 -23.80 -14.33 2.27
C LYS A 332 -22.50 -14.54 3.01
N LEU A 333 -21.99 -13.48 3.64
CA LEU A 333 -20.88 -13.56 4.59
C LEU A 333 -21.41 -14.00 5.96
N GLY A 334 -20.97 -15.15 6.44
CA GLY A 334 -21.34 -15.67 7.76
C GLY A 334 -20.35 -15.31 8.85
N TRP A 335 -20.61 -15.85 10.08
CA TRP A 335 -19.73 -15.69 11.24
C TRP A 335 -19.49 -14.24 11.68
N VAL A 336 -20.44 -13.33 11.44
CA VAL A 336 -20.36 -11.95 11.92
C VAL A 336 -21.01 -11.85 13.29
N GLN A 337 -20.25 -11.50 14.31
CA GLN A 337 -20.81 -11.26 15.65
C GLN A 337 -21.83 -10.12 15.57
N PRO A 338 -23.07 -10.30 16.08
CA PRO A 338 -24.06 -9.23 16.17
C PRO A 338 -23.59 -8.03 17.00
N ILE A 339 -24.31 -6.92 16.93
CA ILE A 339 -24.02 -5.71 17.71
C ILE A 339 -23.75 -6.07 19.17
N GLY A 340 -22.67 -5.55 19.71
CA GLY A 340 -22.23 -5.80 21.07
C GLY A 340 -21.09 -4.89 21.48
N ALA A 341 -20.60 -5.09 22.70
CA ALA A 341 -19.51 -4.33 23.30
C ALA A 341 -18.40 -5.23 23.86
N ASP A 342 -18.53 -6.53 23.70
CA ASP A 342 -17.64 -7.54 24.29
C ASP A 342 -17.60 -8.83 23.46
N PRO A 343 -16.68 -9.75 23.75
CA PRO A 343 -16.61 -11.06 23.11
C PRO A 343 -17.89 -11.87 23.33
N ARG A 344 -18.45 -12.43 22.27
CA ARG A 344 -19.62 -13.32 22.31
C ARG A 344 -19.47 -14.48 21.34
N LYS A 345 -20.23 -15.54 21.57
CA LYS A 345 -20.32 -16.67 20.65
C LYS A 345 -20.93 -16.24 19.33
N VAL A 346 -20.35 -16.76 18.25
CA VAL A 346 -20.78 -16.51 16.88
C VAL A 346 -21.16 -17.84 16.23
N THR A 347 -22.16 -17.83 15.36
CA THR A 347 -22.56 -18.98 14.55
C THR A 347 -22.44 -18.64 13.06
N ARG A 348 -22.38 -19.69 12.22
CA ARG A 348 -22.21 -19.52 10.78
C ARG A 348 -23.30 -18.66 10.14
N ASP A 349 -24.53 -18.73 10.64
CA ASP A 349 -25.66 -18.02 10.05
C ASP A 349 -25.74 -16.54 10.42
N MET A 350 -24.99 -16.13 11.45
CA MET A 350 -24.93 -14.73 11.87
C MET A 350 -24.22 -13.89 10.81
N THR A 351 -24.89 -12.82 10.40
CA THR A 351 -24.36 -11.83 9.46
C THR A 351 -24.82 -10.44 9.83
N GLU A 352 -23.98 -9.45 9.55
CA GLU A 352 -24.25 -8.03 9.76
C GLU A 352 -23.60 -7.20 8.67
N VAL A 353 -24.22 -6.10 8.33
CA VAL A 353 -23.80 -5.22 7.22
C VAL A 353 -22.36 -4.69 7.37
N TYR A 354 -21.93 -4.38 8.60
CA TYR A 354 -20.55 -3.92 8.85
C TYR A 354 -19.49 -5.00 8.60
N GLY A 355 -19.83 -6.29 8.75
CA GLY A 355 -18.95 -7.39 8.37
C GLY A 355 -18.72 -7.43 6.86
N VAL A 356 -19.76 -7.17 6.08
CA VAL A 356 -19.66 -7.05 4.62
C VAL A 356 -18.79 -5.84 4.24
N GLY A 357 -18.96 -4.70 4.91
CA GLY A 357 -18.08 -3.53 4.72
C GLY A 357 -16.61 -3.88 4.95
N ALA A 358 -16.30 -4.57 6.06
CA ALA A 358 -14.94 -5.03 6.37
C ALA A 358 -14.38 -5.98 5.30
N PHE A 359 -15.21 -6.92 4.82
CA PHE A 359 -14.84 -7.86 3.77
C PHE A 359 -14.48 -7.14 2.46
N LEU A 360 -15.31 -6.18 2.02
CA LEU A 360 -15.09 -5.44 0.78
C LEU A 360 -13.85 -4.54 0.87
N ALA A 361 -13.64 -3.84 1.99
CA ALA A 361 -12.45 -3.04 2.22
C ALA A 361 -11.18 -3.92 2.18
N ALA A 362 -11.20 -5.08 2.85
CA ALA A 362 -10.11 -6.06 2.80
C ALA A 362 -9.87 -6.52 1.37
N GLY A 363 -10.92 -6.95 0.66
CA GLY A 363 -10.84 -7.42 -0.73
C GLY A 363 -10.23 -6.40 -1.68
N CYS A 364 -10.55 -5.11 -1.51
CA CYS A 364 -9.95 -4.03 -2.33
C CYS A 364 -8.45 -3.88 -2.09
N GLN A 365 -7.96 -4.09 -0.86
CA GLN A 365 -6.52 -4.08 -0.60
C GLN A 365 -5.84 -5.36 -1.12
N ILE A 366 -6.48 -6.51 -0.97
CA ILE A 366 -5.99 -7.78 -1.54
C ILE A 366 -5.94 -7.72 -3.07
N TYR A 367 -6.93 -7.10 -3.73
CA TYR A 367 -6.94 -6.93 -5.19
C TYR A 367 -5.69 -6.18 -5.69
N LYS A 368 -5.20 -5.20 -4.94
CA LYS A 368 -3.95 -4.48 -5.27
C LYS A 368 -2.71 -5.36 -5.19
N MET A 369 -2.73 -6.40 -4.34
CA MET A 369 -1.64 -7.37 -4.18
C MET A 369 -1.79 -8.56 -5.12
N ALA A 370 -3.01 -8.83 -5.60
CA ALA A 370 -3.33 -9.97 -6.45
C ALA A 370 -2.71 -9.82 -7.84
N VAL A 371 -2.39 -10.97 -8.45
CA VAL A 371 -1.76 -11.03 -9.77
C VAL A 371 -2.78 -11.38 -10.86
N ASP A 372 -2.55 -10.90 -12.07
CA ASP A 372 -3.30 -11.35 -13.24
C ASP A 372 -2.80 -12.73 -13.66
N THR A 373 -3.72 -13.71 -13.77
CA THR A 373 -3.35 -15.12 -13.93
C THR A 373 -3.24 -15.59 -15.37
N GLU A 374 -3.46 -14.76 -16.38
CA GLU A 374 -3.40 -15.21 -17.77
C GLU A 374 -2.32 -14.49 -18.58
N ALA A 375 -1.48 -15.27 -19.18
CA ALA A 375 -0.56 -15.05 -20.30
C ALA A 375 0.72 -14.25 -20.07
N ASP A 376 0.80 -13.25 -19.17
CA ASP A 376 2.00 -12.42 -19.02
C ASP A 376 2.76 -12.59 -17.70
N TYR A 377 2.48 -13.65 -16.97
CA TYR A 377 3.16 -13.92 -15.71
C TYR A 377 4.52 -14.57 -15.95
N ILE A 378 5.56 -13.76 -16.05
CA ILE A 378 6.93 -14.23 -15.91
C ILE A 378 7.16 -14.45 -14.41
N LYS A 379 7.18 -15.71 -13.99
CA LYS A 379 7.48 -16.10 -12.62
C LYS A 379 8.93 -15.77 -12.31
N ILE A 380 9.19 -14.56 -11.80
CA ILE A 380 10.51 -14.14 -11.36
C ILE A 380 10.65 -14.61 -9.92
N TRP A 381 11.39 -15.70 -9.72
CA TRP A 381 11.84 -16.10 -8.40
C TRP A 381 13.04 -15.23 -8.03
N PRO A 382 12.99 -14.44 -6.97
CA PRO A 382 14.19 -13.80 -6.48
C PRO A 382 15.14 -14.88 -5.97
N ASP A 383 16.17 -15.17 -6.74
CA ASP A 383 17.28 -15.97 -6.27
C ASP A 383 18.11 -15.14 -5.28
N ARG A 384 17.80 -15.27 -4.00
CA ARG A 384 18.52 -14.57 -2.92
C ARG A 384 19.88 -15.19 -2.59
N LYS A 385 20.21 -16.34 -3.19
CA LYS A 385 21.48 -17.05 -2.95
C LYS A 385 22.53 -16.75 -4.02
N THR A 386 22.09 -16.47 -5.23
CA THR A 386 22.99 -16.03 -6.30
C THR A 386 23.03 -14.51 -6.27
N MET A 387 24.19 -13.93 -5.99
CA MET A 387 24.39 -12.49 -6.22
C MET A 387 24.14 -12.25 -7.70
N GLN A 388 22.93 -11.90 -8.06
CA GLN A 388 22.63 -11.43 -9.39
C GLN A 388 23.39 -10.12 -9.57
N GLY A 389 24.42 -10.16 -10.39
CA GLY A 389 25.07 -8.92 -10.81
C GLY A 389 23.99 -8.04 -11.42
N ASN A 390 23.61 -6.97 -10.74
CA ASN A 390 22.80 -5.93 -11.38
C ASN A 390 23.48 -5.65 -12.73
N PRO A 391 22.78 -5.78 -13.87
CA PRO A 391 23.38 -5.59 -15.19
C PRO A 391 24.12 -4.27 -15.35
N LEU A 392 23.76 -3.27 -14.56
CA LEU A 392 24.33 -1.92 -14.56
C LEU A 392 25.14 -1.62 -13.28
N SER A 393 25.31 -2.58 -12.36
CA SER A 393 26.13 -2.40 -11.17
C SER A 393 27.59 -2.75 -11.45
N GLY A 394 28.48 -2.04 -10.82
CA GLY A 394 29.92 -2.25 -10.88
C GLY A 394 30.66 -1.05 -11.46
N TRP A 395 31.97 -1.21 -11.57
CA TRP A 395 32.82 -0.22 -12.18
C TRP A 395 32.60 -0.18 -13.70
N VAL A 396 32.63 1.03 -14.25
CA VAL A 396 32.62 1.25 -15.71
C VAL A 396 33.97 1.75 -16.17
N VAL A 397 34.42 1.27 -17.32
CA VAL A 397 35.58 1.85 -18.02
C VAL A 397 35.09 2.99 -18.88
N TYR A 398 35.65 4.17 -18.70
CA TYR A 398 35.32 5.33 -19.51
C TYR A 398 36.20 5.39 -20.76
N ALA A 399 35.57 5.61 -21.90
CA ALA A 399 36.23 5.93 -23.18
C ALA A 399 35.53 7.12 -23.84
N ASN A 400 36.23 7.74 -24.77
CA ASN A 400 35.68 8.71 -25.72
C ASN A 400 36.16 8.39 -27.13
N GLU A 401 35.76 9.15 -28.12
CA GLU A 401 36.12 8.97 -29.52
C GLU A 401 37.63 9.18 -29.83
N ASN A 402 38.38 9.70 -28.87
CA ASN A 402 39.82 10.03 -29.02
C ASN A 402 40.74 9.12 -28.20
N VAL A 403 40.33 7.87 -27.95
CA VAL A 403 41.14 6.91 -27.20
C VAL A 403 42.47 6.61 -27.92
N SER A 404 43.52 6.33 -27.12
CA SER A 404 44.82 5.92 -27.64
C SER A 404 44.79 4.49 -28.18
N ASP A 405 45.68 4.17 -29.11
CA ASP A 405 45.77 2.83 -29.69
C ASP A 405 46.18 1.75 -28.67
N ASP A 406 46.81 2.15 -27.57
CA ASP A 406 47.22 1.27 -26.46
C ASP A 406 46.19 1.20 -25.31
N PHE A 407 44.97 1.70 -25.54
CA PHE A 407 43.90 1.79 -24.51
C PHE A 407 43.77 0.48 -23.74
N TRP A 408 43.49 -0.62 -24.42
CA TRP A 408 43.28 -1.92 -23.75
C TRP A 408 44.57 -2.47 -23.14
N LYS A 409 45.75 -2.25 -23.78
CA LYS A 409 47.03 -2.64 -23.20
C LYS A 409 47.25 -1.98 -21.84
N LYS A 410 46.87 -0.72 -21.68
CA LYS A 410 46.96 0.01 -20.42
C LYS A 410 45.99 -0.57 -19.37
N TYR A 411 44.77 -0.87 -19.75
CA TYR A 411 43.77 -1.37 -18.84
C TYR A 411 43.86 -2.87 -18.53
N ASP A 412 44.60 -3.64 -19.30
CA ASP A 412 44.90 -5.05 -19.01
C ASP A 412 46.10 -5.23 -18.05
N HIS A 413 46.80 -4.17 -17.70
CA HIS A 413 48.00 -4.21 -16.88
C HIS A 413 47.99 -3.12 -15.81
N ILE A 414 46.99 -3.16 -14.91
CA ILE A 414 46.86 -2.24 -13.80
C ILE A 414 47.52 -2.85 -12.56
N TYR A 415 48.62 -2.24 -12.11
CA TYR A 415 49.24 -2.65 -10.85
C TYR A 415 48.43 -2.16 -9.65
N VAL A 416 48.09 -3.07 -8.74
CA VAL A 416 47.37 -2.79 -7.51
C VAL A 416 48.34 -2.95 -6.33
N PRO A 417 48.83 -1.84 -5.74
CA PRO A 417 49.84 -1.89 -4.69
C PRO A 417 49.47 -2.70 -3.48
N GLU A 418 48.22 -2.58 -3.03
CA GLU A 418 47.68 -3.27 -1.85
C GLU A 418 47.63 -4.80 -2.03
N LYS A 419 47.61 -5.28 -3.28
CA LYS A 419 47.59 -6.71 -3.61
C LYS A 419 48.95 -7.20 -4.10
N GLY A 420 49.89 -6.29 -4.38
CA GLY A 420 51.19 -6.63 -4.94
C GLY A 420 51.13 -7.34 -6.32
N THR A 421 50.04 -7.13 -7.07
CA THR A 421 49.83 -7.84 -8.35
C THR A 421 49.23 -6.94 -9.41
N THR A 422 49.33 -7.39 -10.67
CA THR A 422 48.73 -6.74 -11.83
C THR A 422 47.39 -7.41 -12.13
N VAL A 423 46.37 -6.60 -12.40
CA VAL A 423 45.00 -7.05 -12.72
C VAL A 423 44.54 -6.50 -14.06
N LYS A 424 43.54 -7.13 -14.65
CA LYS A 424 42.80 -6.62 -15.81
C LYS A 424 41.58 -5.85 -15.35
N ILE A 425 41.29 -4.74 -16.01
CA ILE A 425 40.09 -3.96 -15.69
C ILE A 425 38.79 -4.77 -15.86
N SER A 426 38.75 -5.69 -16.82
CA SER A 426 37.63 -6.57 -17.09
C SER A 426 37.29 -7.52 -15.94
N ASP A 427 38.21 -7.74 -14.97
CA ASP A 427 37.98 -8.52 -13.78
C ASP A 427 37.07 -7.77 -12.78
N TYR A 428 36.99 -6.44 -12.90
CA TYR A 428 36.28 -5.56 -11.98
C TYR A 428 35.17 -4.74 -12.66
N ALA A 429 35.35 -4.32 -13.90
CA ALA A 429 34.42 -3.52 -14.67
C ALA A 429 33.78 -4.35 -15.78
N ARG A 430 32.45 -4.36 -15.80
CA ARG A 430 31.68 -5.14 -16.78
C ARG A 430 31.06 -4.31 -17.90
N THR A 431 31.29 -3.00 -17.87
CA THR A 431 30.72 -2.07 -18.86
C THR A 431 31.79 -1.11 -19.38
N LEU A 432 31.86 -0.97 -20.68
CA LEU A 432 32.54 0.13 -21.33
C LEU A 432 31.53 1.24 -21.59
N TYR A 433 31.76 2.41 -20.97
CA TYR A 433 30.97 3.61 -21.21
C TYR A 433 31.69 4.52 -22.17
N ILE A 434 31.08 4.79 -23.31
CA ILE A 434 31.68 5.58 -24.41
C ILE A 434 30.93 6.90 -24.53
N ARG A 435 31.59 8.01 -24.26
CA ARG A 435 31.08 9.35 -24.58
C ARG A 435 31.59 9.75 -25.97
N THR A 436 30.69 9.92 -26.90
CA THR A 436 31.01 10.30 -28.28
C THR A 436 30.06 11.39 -28.77
N HIS A 437 30.53 12.22 -29.71
CA HIS A 437 29.64 13.14 -30.41
C HIS A 437 28.77 12.39 -31.40
N TRP A 438 27.55 12.88 -31.64
CA TRP A 438 26.64 12.26 -32.61
C TRP A 438 27.27 12.24 -34.01
N SER A 439 27.95 13.33 -34.43
CA SER A 439 28.67 13.40 -35.70
C SER A 439 29.81 12.37 -35.87
N THR A 440 30.33 11.83 -34.76
CA THR A 440 31.28 10.71 -34.78
C THR A 440 30.56 9.37 -34.66
N PHE A 441 29.50 9.31 -33.90
CA PHE A 441 28.72 8.09 -33.69
C PHE A 441 27.92 7.68 -34.93
N ASN A 442 27.34 8.68 -35.61
CA ASN A 442 26.55 8.49 -36.84
C ASN A 442 26.85 9.64 -37.81
N PRO A 443 28.00 9.56 -38.54
CA PRO A 443 28.50 10.66 -39.36
C PRO A 443 27.63 10.96 -40.60
N ALA A 444 26.87 9.99 -41.06
CA ALA A 444 25.90 10.13 -42.15
C ALA A 444 24.70 9.24 -41.83
N GLU A 445 23.54 9.49 -42.44
CA GLU A 445 22.33 8.70 -42.24
C GLU A 445 22.60 7.22 -42.57
N GLY A 446 22.31 6.33 -41.59
CA GLY A 446 22.56 4.88 -41.74
C GLY A 446 24.03 4.44 -41.67
N VAL A 447 24.97 5.36 -41.44
CA VAL A 447 26.41 5.05 -41.30
C VAL A 447 26.84 5.23 -39.87
N TYR A 448 27.46 4.23 -39.28
CA TYR A 448 27.88 4.27 -37.88
C TYR A 448 29.38 4.45 -37.70
N GLY A 449 29.76 5.09 -36.60
CA GLY A 449 31.16 5.41 -36.30
C GLY A 449 32.08 4.19 -36.17
N TRP A 450 31.57 3.07 -35.71
CA TRP A 450 32.34 1.81 -35.68
C TRP A 450 32.65 1.23 -37.06
N ASP A 451 31.99 1.69 -38.12
CA ASP A 451 32.29 1.31 -39.50
C ASP A 451 33.34 2.25 -40.14
N THR A 452 33.46 3.49 -39.67
CA THR A 452 34.25 4.56 -40.27
C THR A 452 35.43 5.04 -39.42
N ASN A 453 35.41 4.80 -38.09
CA ASN A 453 36.43 5.21 -37.14
C ASN A 453 37.15 3.98 -36.56
N GLU A 454 38.30 3.64 -37.05
CA GLU A 454 39.07 2.47 -36.65
C GLU A 454 39.44 2.46 -35.15
N LYS A 455 39.64 3.63 -34.53
CA LYS A 455 39.92 3.70 -33.08
C LYS A 455 38.69 3.32 -32.26
N LEU A 456 37.53 3.86 -32.61
CA LEU A 456 36.28 3.53 -31.97
C LEU A 456 35.95 2.04 -32.14
N LYS A 457 36.12 1.51 -33.34
CA LYS A 457 35.93 0.08 -33.64
C LYS A 457 36.82 -0.81 -32.79
N LYS A 458 38.11 -0.51 -32.68
CA LYS A 458 39.07 -1.28 -31.85
C LYS A 458 38.71 -1.25 -30.37
N VAL A 459 38.27 -0.12 -29.85
CA VAL A 459 37.87 0.01 -28.46
C VAL A 459 36.58 -0.78 -28.15
N ILE A 460 35.60 -0.69 -29.04
CA ILE A 460 34.36 -1.47 -28.94
C ILE A 460 34.66 -2.96 -29.03
N GLN A 461 35.37 -3.40 -30.04
CA GLN A 461 35.71 -4.82 -30.22
C GLN A 461 36.51 -5.34 -29.03
N GLY A 462 37.47 -4.58 -28.53
CA GLY A 462 38.23 -4.97 -27.34
C GLY A 462 37.41 -5.09 -26.08
N ALA A 463 36.31 -4.35 -25.92
CA ALA A 463 35.36 -4.54 -24.83
C ALA A 463 34.54 -5.83 -24.99
N LEU A 464 34.05 -6.09 -26.20
CA LEU A 464 33.30 -7.31 -26.53
C LEU A 464 34.16 -8.56 -26.33
N ASP A 465 35.42 -8.54 -26.75
CA ASP A 465 36.41 -9.63 -26.57
C ASP A 465 36.64 -9.94 -25.07
N ARG A 466 36.39 -8.97 -24.18
CA ARG A 466 36.50 -9.09 -22.71
C ARG A 466 35.16 -9.40 -22.02
N GLY A 467 34.13 -9.67 -22.82
CA GLY A 467 32.78 -9.94 -22.29
C GLY A 467 32.13 -8.74 -21.62
N MET A 468 32.58 -7.53 -21.94
CA MET A 468 32.01 -6.30 -21.36
C MET A 468 30.77 -5.85 -22.14
N ARG A 469 29.86 -5.17 -21.46
CA ARG A 469 28.70 -4.50 -22.06
C ARG A 469 29.09 -3.13 -22.58
N LEU A 470 28.34 -2.62 -23.53
CA LEU A 470 28.53 -1.28 -24.08
C LEU A 470 27.42 -0.35 -23.56
N SER A 471 27.82 0.85 -23.19
CA SER A 471 26.94 1.96 -22.88
C SER A 471 27.41 3.21 -23.61
N PHE A 472 26.53 3.84 -24.36
CA PHE A 472 26.87 5.03 -25.14
C PHE A 472 26.20 6.27 -24.53
N ARG A 473 26.97 7.36 -24.46
CA ARG A 473 26.46 8.70 -24.30
C ARG A 473 26.74 9.46 -25.61
N VAL A 474 25.70 9.59 -26.41
CA VAL A 474 25.75 10.36 -27.64
C VAL A 474 25.46 11.82 -27.29
N VAL A 475 26.41 12.68 -27.66
CA VAL A 475 26.39 14.12 -27.34
C VAL A 475 25.96 14.88 -28.57
N VAL A 476 24.82 15.57 -28.49
CA VAL A 476 24.25 16.37 -29.59
C VAL A 476 24.74 17.81 -29.57
N ASP A 477 25.15 18.30 -28.40
CA ASP A 477 25.77 19.60 -28.22
C ASP A 477 26.78 19.60 -27.08
N SER A 478 27.89 20.36 -27.26
CA SER A 478 28.94 20.47 -26.25
C SER A 478 29.72 21.75 -26.44
N ARG A 479 29.80 22.57 -25.39
CA ARG A 479 30.63 23.80 -25.37
C ARG A 479 32.10 23.55 -25.59
N ASP A 480 32.60 22.35 -25.23
CA ASP A 480 34.02 21.99 -25.28
C ASP A 480 34.44 21.38 -26.65
N ARG A 481 33.53 21.35 -27.61
CA ARG A 481 33.78 20.75 -28.93
C ARG A 481 34.62 21.63 -29.85
N LYS A 482 35.48 20.99 -30.64
CA LYS A 482 36.15 21.65 -31.76
C LYS A 482 35.28 21.70 -33.03
N ASN A 483 34.50 20.65 -33.26
CA ASN A 483 33.59 20.50 -34.40
C ASN A 483 32.13 20.42 -33.94
N GLU A 484 31.17 20.50 -34.85
CA GLU A 484 29.75 20.31 -34.55
C GLU A 484 29.51 18.89 -33.98
N ALA A 485 28.75 18.81 -32.89
CA ALA A 485 28.43 17.52 -32.26
C ALA A 485 27.29 16.81 -32.98
N THR A 486 26.31 17.57 -33.51
CA THR A 486 25.24 17.04 -34.36
C THR A 486 25.73 16.89 -35.79
N PRO A 487 25.44 15.79 -36.48
CA PRO A 487 25.89 15.55 -37.87
C PRO A 487 25.25 16.54 -38.84
N ALA A 488 25.97 16.86 -39.91
CA ALA A 488 25.54 17.81 -40.94
C ALA A 488 24.22 17.40 -41.60
N TYR A 489 24.01 16.11 -41.86
CA TYR A 489 22.81 15.60 -42.52
C TYR A 489 21.49 15.93 -41.78
N VAL A 490 21.56 16.13 -40.46
CA VAL A 490 20.38 16.52 -39.64
C VAL A 490 19.96 17.94 -39.99
N PHE A 491 20.91 18.84 -40.08
CA PHE A 491 20.68 20.25 -40.49
C PHE A 491 20.31 20.35 -41.96
N ASP A 492 20.92 19.52 -42.80
CA ASP A 492 20.64 19.47 -44.24
C ASP A 492 19.21 18.93 -44.50
N ALA A 493 18.67 18.09 -43.61
CA ALA A 493 17.28 17.66 -43.60
C ALA A 493 16.29 18.78 -43.17
N GLY A 494 16.78 19.91 -42.67
CA GLY A 494 16.01 21.07 -42.33
C GLY A 494 15.77 21.29 -40.83
N ALA A 495 16.47 20.55 -39.95
CA ALA A 495 16.39 20.78 -38.50
C ALA A 495 16.79 22.21 -38.14
N LYS A 496 15.97 22.87 -37.35
CA LYS A 496 16.25 24.22 -36.85
C LYS A 496 17.36 24.23 -35.82
N TYR A 497 18.15 25.26 -35.83
CA TYR A 497 19.29 25.40 -34.95
C TYR A 497 19.53 26.86 -34.54
N TYR A 498 20.23 27.03 -33.43
CA TYR A 498 20.90 28.30 -33.09
C TYR A 498 22.40 28.14 -33.28
N THR A 499 23.10 29.26 -33.38
CA THR A 499 24.56 29.26 -33.54
C THR A 499 25.24 29.72 -32.26
N ASP A 500 26.13 28.89 -31.73
CA ASP A 500 26.98 29.22 -30.60
C ASP A 500 28.47 29.02 -31.00
N ASN A 501 29.29 30.06 -30.81
CA ASN A 501 30.71 30.05 -31.17
C ASN A 501 30.99 29.55 -32.60
N GLY A 502 30.14 29.94 -33.55
CA GLY A 502 30.26 29.57 -34.97
C GLY A 502 29.85 28.12 -35.28
N LYS A 503 29.18 27.41 -34.39
CA LYS A 503 28.72 26.02 -34.56
C LYS A 503 27.22 25.92 -34.36
N ARG A 504 26.58 25.09 -35.17
CA ARG A 504 25.15 24.83 -35.10
C ARG A 504 24.82 23.91 -33.93
N SER A 505 23.81 24.26 -33.16
CA SER A 505 23.22 23.46 -32.11
C SER A 505 21.71 23.34 -32.38
N PRO A 506 21.18 22.10 -32.47
CA PRO A 506 19.75 21.93 -32.79
C PRO A 506 18.88 22.36 -31.63
N TYR A 507 17.65 22.80 -31.94
CA TYR A 507 16.60 22.94 -30.92
C TYR A 507 16.11 21.56 -30.51
N PRO A 508 16.07 21.22 -29.21
CA PRO A 508 15.68 19.90 -28.73
C PRO A 508 14.24 19.50 -29.07
N ASP A 509 13.37 20.49 -29.30
CA ASP A 509 11.95 20.34 -29.63
C ASP A 509 11.66 20.39 -31.13
N ASP A 510 12.70 20.50 -31.98
CA ASP A 510 12.53 20.48 -33.42
C ASP A 510 12.13 19.07 -33.90
N PRO A 511 11.02 18.92 -34.66
CA PRO A 511 10.53 17.61 -35.09
C PRO A 511 11.52 16.82 -35.98
N ILE A 512 12.28 17.52 -36.84
CA ILE A 512 13.26 16.88 -37.73
C ILE A 512 14.46 16.40 -36.90
N PHE A 513 14.91 17.20 -35.95
CA PHE A 513 15.95 16.78 -35.02
C PHE A 513 15.51 15.52 -34.23
N GLN A 514 14.30 15.50 -33.70
CA GLN A 514 13.78 14.37 -32.93
C GLN A 514 13.61 13.11 -33.79
N GLU A 515 13.18 13.26 -35.05
CA GLU A 515 13.06 12.13 -36.00
C GLU A 515 14.44 11.51 -36.33
N LYS A 516 15.49 12.33 -36.48
CA LYS A 516 16.81 11.86 -36.86
C LYS A 516 17.67 11.36 -35.71
N TYR A 517 17.36 11.78 -34.47
CA TYR A 517 18.07 11.35 -33.27
C TYR A 517 17.52 10.02 -32.73
#